data_86ab0dfdec0b0f69a3a280edcc82d436
#
_entry.id   86ab0dfdec0b0f69a3a280edcc82d436
#
_cell.length_a   1.000
_cell.length_b   1.000
_cell.length_c   1.000
_cell.angle_alpha   90.00
_cell.angle_beta   90.00
_cell.angle_gamma   90.00
#
_symmetry.space_group_name_H-M   'P 1'
#
loop_
_entity.id
_entity.type
_entity.pdbx_description
1 polymer ?
#
loop_
_entity_poly.entity_id
_entity_poly.type
_entity_poly.pdbx_seq_one_letter_code
_entity_poly.pdbx_strand_id
1 'polypeptide(L)'
;AFDSIMDPIMGFISDNTRSTWGRRRQYVFWGALLMGFAFAMLWQLYRENSVAYNFTYVMVWSFVFYLGLTIFGVPYVSMGYEMSDDYHERTSVMAISQWIGQWAWVIAPWFWVIMYDPAWFPSADEATRSLSIWVAVVFTLCAIAPAVFIKGESTKDRSDYEPLDFRGILGSINKIAKNFVEAFSSPPFRKLCIATFLIFNGFNTVASFTYFVIRSHLFNGAAPGVWPTLFGSVGAIVTTFIVIPIVARMAKTMGKKR
;
A
#
# COMPACT_ATOMS: atom_id res chain seq x y z
N ALA A 1 3.81 -4.59 12.71
CA ALA A 1 4.91 -5.39 13.28
C ALA A 1 5.60 -6.28 12.24
N PHE A 2 4.83 -7.02 11.38
CA PHE A 2 5.39 -7.89 10.35
C PHE A 2 6.22 -7.11 9.31
N ASP A 3 5.66 -6.06 8.74
CA ASP A 3 6.31 -5.20 7.74
C ASP A 3 7.60 -4.56 8.26
N SER A 4 7.60 -4.14 9.53
CA SER A 4 8.78 -3.51 10.14
C SER A 4 10.04 -4.41 10.15
N ILE A 5 9.85 -5.72 10.07
CA ILE A 5 10.94 -6.70 9.98
C ILE A 5 11.18 -7.11 8.53
N MET A 6 10.12 -7.32 7.77
CA MET A 6 10.21 -7.83 6.39
C MET A 6 10.66 -6.80 5.39
N ASP A 7 10.30 -5.51 5.56
CA ASP A 7 10.70 -4.45 4.64
C ASP A 7 12.21 -4.24 4.57
N PRO A 8 12.96 -4.18 5.69
CA PRO A 8 14.42 -4.14 5.65
C PRO A 8 15.05 -5.37 5.00
N ILE A 9 14.51 -6.56 5.26
CA ILE A 9 14.99 -7.81 4.67
C ILE A 9 14.79 -7.77 3.15
N MET A 10 13.58 -7.37 2.71
CA MET A 10 13.26 -7.28 1.30
C MET A 10 14.09 -6.20 0.59
N GLY A 11 14.33 -5.07 1.25
CA GLY A 11 15.24 -4.03 0.78
C GLY A 11 16.63 -4.59 0.52
N PHE A 12 17.22 -5.26 1.51
CA PHE A 12 18.52 -5.90 1.38
C PHE A 12 18.57 -6.93 0.25
N ILE A 13 17.56 -7.81 0.16
CA ILE A 13 17.48 -8.84 -0.88
C ILE A 13 17.41 -8.19 -2.26
N SER A 14 16.50 -7.22 -2.45
CA SER A 14 16.31 -6.58 -3.75
C SER A 14 17.51 -5.75 -4.20
N ASP A 15 18.25 -5.15 -3.27
CA ASP A 15 19.44 -4.35 -3.57
C ASP A 15 20.65 -5.21 -3.95
N ASN A 16 20.76 -6.41 -3.38
CA ASN A 16 21.86 -7.34 -3.61
C ASN A 16 21.56 -8.46 -4.62
N THR A 17 20.47 -8.34 -5.38
CA THR A 17 20.11 -9.33 -6.39
C THR A 17 20.77 -9.02 -7.73
N ARG A 18 21.37 -10.06 -8.33
CA ARG A 18 21.92 -10.05 -9.68
C ARG A 18 20.89 -10.59 -10.67
N SER A 19 20.48 -9.77 -11.64
CA SER A 19 19.50 -10.18 -12.64
C SER A 19 19.74 -9.46 -13.98
N THR A 20 19.49 -10.18 -15.05
CA THR A 20 19.46 -9.61 -16.41
C THR A 20 18.27 -8.70 -16.64
N TRP A 21 17.19 -8.90 -15.89
CA TRP A 21 15.95 -8.13 -15.98
C TRP A 21 15.96 -6.87 -15.10
N GLY A 22 17.04 -6.65 -14.34
CA GLY A 22 17.17 -5.61 -13.32
C GLY A 22 16.90 -6.17 -11.91
N ARG A 23 17.62 -5.59 -10.94
CA ARG A 23 17.65 -6.13 -9.57
C ARG A 23 16.27 -6.13 -8.88
N ARG A 24 15.41 -5.13 -9.14
CA ARG A 24 14.13 -4.93 -8.46
C ARG A 24 12.90 -5.36 -9.26
N ARG A 25 12.95 -5.31 -10.60
CA ARG A 25 11.82 -5.59 -11.49
C ARG A 25 11.21 -6.97 -11.29
N GLN A 26 12.05 -7.96 -11.09
CA GLN A 26 11.58 -9.33 -10.84
C GLN A 26 10.74 -9.44 -9.57
N TYR A 27 11.10 -8.72 -8.50
CA TYR A 27 10.34 -8.73 -7.26
C TYR A 27 9.01 -7.99 -7.39
N VAL A 28 9.00 -6.87 -8.12
CA VAL A 28 7.75 -6.15 -8.45
C VAL A 28 6.82 -7.07 -9.23
N PHE A 29 7.32 -7.80 -10.20
CA PHE A 29 6.51 -8.72 -11.00
C PHE A 29 5.94 -9.89 -10.17
N TRP A 30 6.79 -10.64 -9.52
CA TRP A 30 6.37 -11.80 -8.74
C TRP A 30 5.59 -11.43 -7.48
N GLY A 31 5.96 -10.33 -6.84
CA GLY A 31 5.23 -9.77 -5.69
C GLY A 31 3.81 -9.34 -6.07
N ALA A 32 3.63 -8.70 -7.22
CA ALA A 32 2.32 -8.32 -7.73
C ALA A 32 1.41 -9.54 -7.99
N LEU A 33 1.96 -10.61 -8.58
CA LEU A 33 1.23 -11.86 -8.81
C LEU A 33 0.83 -12.53 -7.49
N LEU A 34 1.77 -12.65 -6.56
CA LEU A 34 1.51 -13.25 -5.25
C LEU A 34 0.46 -12.47 -4.47
N MET A 35 0.60 -11.14 -4.41
CA MET A 35 -0.32 -10.23 -3.74
C MET A 35 -1.73 -10.32 -4.36
N GLY A 36 -1.82 -10.31 -5.70
CA GLY A 36 -3.10 -10.39 -6.39
C GLY A 36 -3.81 -11.72 -6.17
N PHE A 37 -3.08 -12.82 -6.26
CA PHE A 37 -3.61 -14.14 -5.97
C PHE A 37 -4.09 -14.27 -4.51
N ALA A 38 -3.25 -13.83 -3.57
CA ALA A 38 -3.60 -13.85 -2.16
C ALA A 38 -4.81 -12.97 -1.84
N PHE A 39 -4.95 -11.81 -2.49
CA PHE A 39 -6.12 -10.95 -2.35
C PHE A 39 -7.40 -11.63 -2.83
N ALA A 40 -7.38 -12.26 -4.01
CA ALA A 40 -8.52 -12.99 -4.52
C ALA A 40 -8.96 -14.11 -3.55
N MET A 41 -7.98 -14.85 -3.03
CA MET A 41 -8.24 -15.95 -2.09
C MET A 41 -8.73 -15.47 -0.74
N LEU A 42 -8.22 -14.36 -0.21
CA LEU A 42 -8.57 -13.81 1.10
C LEU A 42 -10.08 -13.64 1.29
N TRP A 43 -10.81 -13.30 0.22
CA TRP A 43 -12.25 -13.03 0.25
C TRP A 43 -13.14 -14.22 -0.10
N GLN A 44 -12.57 -15.43 -0.35
CA GLN A 44 -13.34 -16.66 -0.64
C GLN A 44 -13.81 -17.32 0.67
N LEU A 45 -14.64 -16.59 1.42
CA LEU A 45 -15.19 -17.05 2.70
C LEU A 45 -16.62 -17.58 2.49
N TYR A 46 -16.94 -18.67 3.17
CA TYR A 46 -18.24 -19.30 3.13
C TYR A 46 -18.81 -19.37 4.55
N ARG A 47 -20.10 -19.03 4.69
CA ARG A 47 -20.79 -19.07 5.98
C ARG A 47 -21.02 -20.48 6.52
N GLU A 48 -21.02 -21.46 5.64
CA GLU A 48 -21.18 -22.87 5.97
C GLU A 48 -19.98 -23.43 6.76
N ASN A 49 -18.84 -22.80 6.64
CA ASN A 49 -17.63 -23.21 7.34
C ASN A 49 -17.67 -22.80 8.81
N SER A 50 -17.00 -23.57 9.67
CA SER A 50 -16.86 -23.22 11.08
C SER A 50 -16.14 -21.89 11.28
N VAL A 51 -16.43 -21.18 12.36
CA VAL A 51 -15.81 -19.90 12.71
C VAL A 51 -14.28 -20.05 12.83
N ALA A 52 -13.82 -21.16 13.44
CA ALA A 52 -12.40 -21.44 13.58
C ALA A 52 -11.71 -21.64 12.22
N TYR A 53 -12.36 -22.33 11.28
CA TYR A 53 -11.84 -22.49 9.91
C TYR A 53 -11.73 -21.14 9.21
N ASN A 54 -12.80 -20.35 9.18
CA ASN A 54 -12.80 -19.04 8.53
C ASN A 54 -11.77 -18.08 9.15
N PHE A 55 -11.62 -18.11 10.47
CA PHE A 55 -10.59 -17.31 11.16
C PHE A 55 -9.18 -17.72 10.72
N THR A 56 -8.89 -19.03 10.74
CA THR A 56 -7.58 -19.54 10.31
C THR A 56 -7.32 -19.24 8.84
N TYR A 57 -8.32 -19.39 7.98
CA TYR A 57 -8.26 -19.09 6.56
C TYR A 57 -7.89 -17.61 6.32
N VAL A 58 -8.58 -16.67 6.95
CA VAL A 58 -8.28 -15.24 6.86
C VAL A 58 -6.88 -14.93 7.37
N MET A 59 -6.48 -15.52 8.49
CA MET A 59 -5.12 -15.32 9.05
C MET A 59 -4.04 -15.77 8.07
N VAL A 60 -4.17 -16.95 7.49
CA VAL A 60 -3.18 -17.51 6.54
C VAL A 60 -3.12 -16.65 5.28
N TRP A 61 -4.26 -16.35 4.66
CA TRP A 61 -4.26 -15.57 3.43
C TRP A 61 -3.88 -14.11 3.63
N SER A 62 -4.18 -13.51 4.78
CA SER A 62 -3.67 -12.20 5.15
C SER A 62 -2.15 -12.21 5.26
N PHE A 63 -1.58 -13.23 5.88
CA PHE A 63 -0.12 -13.37 5.96
C PHE A 63 0.53 -13.46 4.58
N VAL A 64 -0.03 -14.29 3.68
CA VAL A 64 0.46 -14.42 2.30
C VAL A 64 0.30 -13.11 1.53
N PHE A 65 -0.81 -12.41 1.72
CA PHE A 65 -1.06 -11.09 1.10
C PHE A 65 -0.01 -10.06 1.56
N TYR A 66 0.22 -9.93 2.87
CA TYR A 66 1.23 -8.99 3.38
C TYR A 66 2.65 -9.35 2.95
N LEU A 67 2.97 -10.65 2.86
CA LEU A 67 4.24 -11.09 2.29
C LEU A 67 4.38 -10.65 0.82
N GLY A 68 3.35 -10.87 0.01
CA GLY A 68 3.31 -10.40 -1.38
C GLY A 68 3.42 -8.87 -1.47
N LEU A 69 2.74 -8.15 -0.59
CA LEU A 69 2.78 -6.69 -0.51
C LEU A 69 4.19 -6.16 -0.21
N THR A 70 4.92 -6.76 0.72
CA THR A 70 6.31 -6.41 1.03
C THR A 70 7.24 -6.71 -0.14
N ILE A 71 7.11 -7.91 -0.75
CA ILE A 71 7.92 -8.30 -1.92
C ILE A 71 7.70 -7.34 -3.10
N PHE A 72 6.48 -6.84 -3.27
CA PHE A 72 6.12 -5.85 -4.29
C PHE A 72 6.52 -4.44 -3.87
N GLY A 73 6.09 -3.99 -2.70
CA GLY A 73 6.05 -2.59 -2.30
C GLY A 73 7.43 -1.97 -2.10
N VAL A 74 8.33 -2.67 -1.41
CA VAL A 74 9.67 -2.16 -1.12
C VAL A 74 10.47 -1.94 -2.41
N PRO A 75 10.60 -2.91 -3.33
CA PRO A 75 11.29 -2.68 -4.60
C PRO A 75 10.58 -1.67 -5.51
N TYR A 76 9.24 -1.61 -5.50
CA TYR A 76 8.46 -0.66 -6.29
C TYR A 76 8.74 0.79 -5.89
N VAL A 77 8.67 1.09 -4.60
CA VAL A 77 8.94 2.44 -4.08
C VAL A 77 10.39 2.84 -4.36
N SER A 78 11.31 1.93 -4.15
CA SER A 78 12.73 2.15 -4.42
C SER A 78 13.01 2.38 -5.91
N MET A 79 12.34 1.65 -6.81
CA MET A 79 12.39 1.90 -8.26
C MET A 79 11.94 3.33 -8.60
N GLY A 80 10.85 3.80 -7.99
CA GLY A 80 10.35 5.15 -8.20
C GLY A 80 11.36 6.23 -7.82
N TYR A 81 12.12 6.02 -6.74
CA TYR A 81 13.18 6.95 -6.32
C TYR A 81 14.42 6.92 -7.22
N GLU A 82 14.67 5.82 -7.92
CA GLU A 82 15.81 5.67 -8.84
C GLU A 82 15.51 6.09 -10.28
N MET A 83 14.25 6.46 -10.60
CA MET A 83 13.87 6.84 -11.97
C MET A 83 14.55 8.11 -12.48
N SER A 84 14.97 9.01 -11.57
CA SER A 84 15.68 10.24 -11.93
C SER A 84 16.64 10.65 -10.83
N ASP A 85 17.81 11.14 -11.23
CA ASP A 85 18.79 11.75 -10.33
C ASP A 85 18.41 13.19 -9.98
N ASP A 86 17.57 13.84 -10.81
CA ASP A 86 17.12 15.20 -10.56
C ASP A 86 16.06 15.23 -9.45
N TYR A 87 16.27 16.11 -8.48
CA TYR A 87 15.36 16.27 -7.33
C TYR A 87 13.96 16.74 -7.72
N HIS A 88 13.85 17.61 -8.72
CA HIS A 88 12.56 18.16 -9.16
C HIS A 88 11.78 17.15 -9.98
N GLU A 89 12.43 16.39 -10.84
CA GLU A 89 11.81 15.29 -11.58
C GLU A 89 11.32 14.20 -10.62
N ARG A 90 12.13 13.79 -9.67
CA ARG A 90 11.74 12.80 -8.64
C ARG A 90 10.51 13.27 -7.86
N THR A 91 10.47 14.55 -7.48
CA THR A 91 9.31 15.13 -6.80
C THR A 91 8.07 15.11 -7.69
N SER A 92 8.22 15.35 -8.99
CA SER A 92 7.12 15.32 -9.95
C SER A 92 6.58 13.90 -10.14
N VAL A 93 7.45 12.90 -10.26
CA VAL A 93 7.07 11.49 -10.36
C VAL A 93 6.26 11.07 -9.13
N MET A 94 6.74 11.40 -7.93
CA MET A 94 6.02 11.08 -6.69
C MET A 94 4.68 11.81 -6.59
N ALA A 95 4.60 13.08 -7.02
CA ALA A 95 3.36 13.84 -7.03
C ALA A 95 2.32 13.24 -7.98
N ILE A 96 2.72 12.83 -9.19
CA ILE A 96 1.84 12.17 -10.16
C ILE A 96 1.37 10.81 -9.61
N SER A 97 2.28 10.02 -9.03
CA SER A 97 1.94 8.74 -8.41
C SER A 97 0.90 8.90 -7.30
N GLN A 98 1.06 9.89 -6.42
CA GLN A 98 0.09 10.20 -5.38
C GLN A 98 -1.24 10.68 -5.96
N TRP A 99 -1.22 11.51 -7.00
CA TRP A 99 -2.44 11.98 -7.65
C TRP A 99 -3.23 10.82 -8.27
N ILE A 100 -2.56 9.91 -8.98
CA ILE A 100 -3.19 8.69 -9.50
C ILE A 100 -3.73 7.83 -8.36
N GLY A 101 -2.97 7.67 -7.27
CA GLY A 101 -3.38 6.90 -6.09
C GLY A 101 -4.67 7.41 -5.43
N GLN A 102 -4.94 8.73 -5.51
CA GLN A 102 -6.18 9.30 -4.97
C GLN A 102 -7.45 8.80 -5.69
N TRP A 103 -7.36 8.43 -6.95
CA TRP A 103 -8.50 7.86 -7.67
C TRP A 103 -8.98 6.54 -7.07
N ALA A 104 -8.09 5.78 -6.45
CA ALA A 104 -8.48 4.58 -5.71
C ALA A 104 -9.44 4.91 -4.55
N TRP A 105 -9.20 6.02 -3.84
CA TRP A 105 -10.08 6.49 -2.77
C TRP A 105 -11.43 7.03 -3.28
N VAL A 106 -11.50 7.50 -4.52
CA VAL A 106 -12.75 7.89 -5.17
C VAL A 106 -13.55 6.65 -5.56
N ILE A 107 -12.88 5.62 -6.09
CA ILE A 107 -13.52 4.43 -6.67
C ILE A 107 -13.88 3.40 -5.58
N ALA A 108 -13.01 3.18 -4.59
CA ALA A 108 -13.18 2.13 -3.60
C ALA A 108 -14.53 2.17 -2.84
N PRO A 109 -15.07 3.33 -2.42
CA PRO A 109 -16.35 3.38 -1.75
C PRO A 109 -17.53 2.90 -2.63
N TRP A 110 -17.42 2.98 -3.96
CA TRP A 110 -18.49 2.55 -4.88
C TRP A 110 -18.65 1.03 -4.95
N PHE A 111 -17.62 0.27 -4.57
CA PHE A 111 -17.76 -1.19 -4.44
C PHE A 111 -18.84 -1.55 -3.40
N TRP A 112 -18.98 -0.75 -2.34
CA TRP A 112 -20.02 -0.94 -1.36
C TRP A 112 -21.43 -0.83 -1.97
N VAL A 113 -21.65 0.15 -2.85
CA VAL A 113 -22.93 0.33 -3.54
C VAL A 113 -23.22 -0.85 -4.46
N ILE A 114 -22.23 -1.29 -5.23
CA ILE A 114 -22.35 -2.42 -6.16
C ILE A 114 -22.64 -3.73 -5.40
N MET A 115 -21.99 -3.94 -4.25
CA MET A 115 -22.17 -5.15 -3.43
C MET A 115 -23.59 -5.31 -2.87
N TYR A 116 -24.25 -4.20 -2.58
CA TYR A 116 -25.60 -4.22 -1.99
C TYR A 116 -26.71 -3.96 -2.99
N ASP A 117 -26.42 -3.80 -4.27
CA ASP A 117 -27.41 -3.63 -5.32
C ASP A 117 -27.90 -5.00 -5.81
N PRO A 118 -29.21 -5.33 -5.58
CA PRO A 118 -29.78 -6.62 -6.01
C PRO A 118 -29.78 -6.85 -7.50
N ALA A 119 -29.59 -5.79 -8.31
CA ALA A 119 -29.52 -5.90 -9.77
C ALA A 119 -28.23 -6.60 -10.23
N TRP A 120 -27.17 -6.52 -9.43
CA TRP A 120 -25.85 -7.08 -9.78
C TRP A 120 -25.58 -8.42 -9.09
N PHE A 121 -25.96 -8.53 -7.81
CA PHE A 121 -25.64 -9.70 -7.00
C PHE A 121 -26.83 -10.11 -6.13
N PRO A 122 -27.12 -11.42 -5.99
CA PRO A 122 -28.17 -11.93 -5.12
C PRO A 122 -27.92 -11.70 -3.63
N SER A 123 -26.62 -11.65 -3.24
CA SER A 123 -26.20 -11.45 -1.86
C SER A 123 -24.87 -10.71 -1.77
N ALA A 124 -24.66 -9.97 -0.67
CA ALA A 124 -23.39 -9.29 -0.42
C ALA A 124 -22.19 -10.24 -0.29
N ASP A 125 -22.42 -11.47 0.16
CA ASP A 125 -21.37 -12.49 0.30
C ASP A 125 -20.87 -12.95 -1.08
N GLU A 126 -21.79 -13.18 -2.00
CA GLU A 126 -21.48 -13.55 -3.39
C GLU A 126 -20.82 -12.39 -4.13
N ALA A 127 -21.33 -11.18 -3.93
CA ALA A 127 -20.73 -9.95 -4.43
C ALA A 127 -19.28 -9.81 -3.99
N THR A 128 -18.99 -10.01 -2.71
CA THR A 128 -17.64 -9.91 -2.16
C THR A 128 -16.68 -10.90 -2.82
N ARG A 129 -17.09 -12.17 -2.96
CA ARG A 129 -16.29 -13.21 -3.60
C ARG A 129 -16.03 -12.91 -5.08
N SER A 130 -17.04 -12.51 -5.81
CA SER A 130 -16.92 -12.21 -7.25
C SER A 130 -16.11 -10.94 -7.49
N LEU A 131 -16.41 -9.85 -6.78
CA LEU A 131 -15.71 -8.57 -6.93
C LEU A 131 -14.25 -8.67 -6.51
N SER A 132 -13.91 -9.45 -5.49
CA SER A 132 -12.52 -9.64 -5.08
C SER A 132 -11.65 -10.22 -6.19
N ILE A 133 -12.18 -11.14 -6.99
CA ILE A 133 -11.46 -11.71 -8.13
C ILE A 133 -11.24 -10.65 -9.22
N TRP A 134 -12.29 -9.90 -9.60
CA TRP A 134 -12.17 -8.86 -10.62
C TRP A 134 -11.23 -7.75 -10.19
N VAL A 135 -11.33 -7.29 -8.94
CA VAL A 135 -10.42 -6.30 -8.37
C VAL A 135 -9.00 -6.83 -8.34
N ALA A 136 -8.80 -8.09 -7.94
CA ALA A 136 -7.48 -8.72 -7.93
C ALA A 136 -6.84 -8.75 -9.32
N VAL A 137 -7.60 -9.10 -10.36
CA VAL A 137 -7.11 -9.12 -11.75
C VAL A 137 -6.69 -7.71 -12.18
N VAL A 138 -7.57 -6.72 -12.00
CA VAL A 138 -7.30 -5.34 -12.44
C VAL A 138 -6.08 -4.77 -11.72
N PHE A 139 -6.03 -4.85 -10.39
CA PHE A 139 -4.91 -4.29 -9.68
C PHE A 139 -3.59 -5.04 -9.90
N THR A 140 -3.65 -6.37 -10.12
CA THR A 140 -2.46 -7.15 -10.46
C THR A 140 -1.89 -6.73 -11.81
N LEU A 141 -2.74 -6.54 -12.81
CA LEU A 141 -2.32 -6.02 -14.12
C LEU A 141 -1.68 -4.62 -13.99
N CYS A 142 -2.30 -3.73 -13.21
CA CYS A 142 -1.73 -2.41 -12.94
C CYS A 142 -0.39 -2.49 -12.18
N ALA A 143 -0.28 -3.40 -11.21
CA ALA A 143 0.93 -3.58 -10.41
C ALA A 143 2.09 -4.21 -11.21
N ILE A 144 1.81 -5.05 -12.20
CA ILE A 144 2.81 -5.63 -13.09
C ILE A 144 3.35 -4.58 -14.08
N ALA A 145 2.55 -3.60 -14.46
CA ALA A 145 2.92 -2.61 -15.48
C ALA A 145 4.29 -1.95 -15.24
N PRO A 146 4.67 -1.49 -14.04
CA PRO A 146 6.00 -0.94 -13.79
C PRO A 146 7.14 -1.93 -14.09
N ALA A 147 6.95 -3.20 -13.73
CA ALA A 147 7.96 -4.23 -13.98
C ALA A 147 8.15 -4.52 -15.47
N VAL A 148 7.12 -4.33 -16.29
CA VAL A 148 7.18 -4.60 -17.75
C VAL A 148 7.67 -3.37 -18.50
N PHE A 149 7.12 -2.20 -18.22
CA PHE A 149 7.34 -1.00 -19.04
C PHE A 149 8.57 -0.19 -18.62
N ILE A 150 8.97 -0.20 -17.34
CA ILE A 150 10.17 0.51 -16.91
C ILE A 150 11.40 -0.32 -17.26
N LYS A 151 12.26 0.23 -18.11
CA LYS A 151 13.53 -0.42 -18.47
C LYS A 151 14.48 -0.36 -17.27
N GLY A 152 14.89 -1.51 -16.76
CA GLY A 152 15.93 -1.62 -15.73
C GLY A 152 17.26 -1.96 -16.40
N GLU A 153 18.35 -1.43 -15.88
CA GLU A 153 19.69 -1.84 -16.30
C GLU A 153 19.98 -3.25 -15.76
N SER A 154 20.67 -4.06 -16.59
CA SER A 154 21.16 -5.35 -16.15
C SER A 154 22.19 -5.17 -15.04
N THR A 155 22.00 -5.88 -13.95
CA THR A 155 22.91 -5.84 -12.80
C THR A 155 23.78 -7.10 -12.69
N LYS A 156 23.82 -7.92 -13.75
CA LYS A 156 24.52 -9.21 -13.75
C LYS A 156 26.03 -9.07 -13.53
N ASP A 157 26.64 -8.03 -14.10
CA ASP A 157 28.09 -7.81 -14.10
C ASP A 157 28.59 -6.85 -13.00
N ARG A 158 27.70 -6.42 -12.13
CA ARG A 158 28.03 -5.51 -11.03
C ARG A 158 28.82 -6.26 -9.94
N SER A 159 29.89 -5.66 -9.42
CA SER A 159 30.77 -6.27 -8.43
C SER A 159 30.41 -5.97 -6.97
N ASP A 160 29.63 -4.91 -6.73
CA ASP A 160 29.36 -4.36 -5.40
C ASP A 160 28.17 -5.05 -4.72
N TYR A 161 28.27 -6.36 -4.50
CA TYR A 161 27.20 -7.12 -3.84
C TYR A 161 27.65 -7.66 -2.49
N GLU A 162 26.80 -7.48 -1.49
CA GLU A 162 26.88 -8.29 -0.28
C GLU A 162 26.26 -9.67 -0.56
N PRO A 163 26.88 -10.76 -0.10
CA PRO A 163 26.35 -12.10 -0.34
C PRO A 163 24.97 -12.26 0.31
N LEU A 164 24.02 -12.80 -0.45
CA LEU A 164 22.69 -13.14 0.03
C LEU A 164 22.73 -14.38 0.94
N ASP A 165 23.55 -14.32 1.99
CA ASP A 165 23.67 -15.35 3.00
C ASP A 165 22.92 -14.91 4.27
N PHE A 166 22.53 -15.88 5.09
CA PHE A 166 21.83 -15.63 6.35
C PHE A 166 22.60 -14.67 7.27
N ARG A 167 23.93 -14.74 7.25
CA ARG A 167 24.81 -13.81 7.98
C ARG A 167 24.75 -12.39 7.43
N GLY A 168 24.66 -12.22 6.12
CA GLY A 168 24.52 -10.93 5.48
C GLY A 168 23.17 -10.28 5.82
N ILE A 169 22.08 -11.06 5.80
CA ILE A 169 20.74 -10.59 6.20
C ILE A 169 20.73 -10.15 7.67
N LEU A 170 21.26 -10.99 8.59
CA LEU A 170 21.37 -10.64 10.01
C LEU A 170 22.26 -9.41 10.25
N GLY A 171 23.36 -9.31 9.52
CA GLY A 171 24.25 -8.15 9.57
C GLY A 171 23.55 -6.86 9.14
N SER A 172 22.77 -6.92 8.06
CA SER A 172 21.93 -5.80 7.59
C SER A 172 20.87 -5.41 8.59
N ILE A 173 20.14 -6.36 9.16
CA ILE A 173 19.13 -6.07 10.19
C ILE A 173 19.78 -5.40 11.41
N ASN A 174 20.92 -5.90 11.85
CA ASN A 174 21.64 -5.33 13.00
C ASN A 174 22.15 -3.92 12.69
N LYS A 175 22.67 -3.68 11.48
CA LYS A 175 23.09 -2.36 11.00
C LYS A 175 21.91 -1.39 10.95
N ILE A 176 20.75 -1.83 10.43
CA ILE A 176 19.53 -1.02 10.38
C ILE A 176 19.02 -0.72 11.80
N ALA A 177 19.00 -1.69 12.70
CA ALA A 177 18.61 -1.50 14.08
C ALA A 177 19.52 -0.49 14.79
N LYS A 178 20.84 -0.58 14.59
CA LYS A 178 21.81 0.38 15.11
C LYS A 178 21.59 1.79 14.55
N ASN A 179 21.43 1.92 13.24
CA ASN A 179 21.15 3.18 12.58
C ASN A 179 19.82 3.80 13.05
N PHE A 180 18.80 2.96 13.29
CA PHE A 180 17.52 3.40 13.85
C PHE A 180 17.68 3.96 15.27
N VAL A 181 18.40 3.28 16.14
CA VAL A 181 18.68 3.76 17.49
C VAL A 181 19.44 5.08 17.46
N GLU A 182 20.43 5.19 16.60
CA GLU A 182 21.20 6.41 16.41
C GLU A 182 20.33 7.57 15.89
N ALA A 183 19.51 7.32 14.86
CA ALA A 183 18.56 8.31 14.33
C ALA A 183 17.53 8.73 15.38
N PHE A 184 17.02 7.79 16.20
CA PHE A 184 16.05 8.05 17.24
C PHE A 184 16.65 8.83 18.43
N SER A 185 17.97 8.83 18.57
CA SER A 185 18.69 9.66 19.54
C SER A 185 18.66 11.14 19.17
N SER A 186 18.42 11.48 17.90
CA SER A 186 18.28 12.85 17.41
C SER A 186 16.94 13.47 17.87
N PRO A 187 16.93 14.58 18.61
CA PRO A 187 15.70 15.20 19.10
C PRO A 187 14.72 15.64 17.99
N PRO A 188 15.17 16.21 16.84
CA PRO A 188 14.26 16.56 15.76
C PRO A 188 13.56 15.35 15.15
N PHE A 189 14.30 14.25 14.92
CA PHE A 189 13.76 13.02 14.38
C PHE A 189 12.73 12.38 15.31
N ARG A 190 13.02 12.33 16.61
CA ARG A 190 12.10 11.80 17.62
C ARG A 190 10.80 12.59 17.70
N LYS A 191 10.87 13.93 17.66
CA LYS A 191 9.66 14.78 17.61
C LYS A 191 8.83 14.51 16.36
N LEU A 192 9.48 14.37 15.21
CA LEU A 192 8.81 14.05 13.96
C LEU A 192 8.11 12.68 14.02
N CYS A 193 8.80 11.65 14.53
CA CYS A 193 8.22 10.31 14.70
C CYS A 193 7.00 10.33 15.62
N ILE A 194 7.07 11.01 16.77
CA ILE A 194 5.95 11.13 17.71
C ILE A 194 4.77 11.87 17.06
N ALA A 195 5.04 12.99 16.39
CA ALA A 195 3.99 13.74 15.69
C ALA A 195 3.31 12.89 14.60
N THR A 196 4.09 12.21 13.77
CA THR A 196 3.58 11.32 12.73
C THR A 196 2.74 10.18 13.33
N PHE A 197 3.25 9.54 14.40
CA PHE A 197 2.54 8.48 15.10
C PHE A 197 1.17 8.95 15.60
N LEU A 198 1.11 10.10 16.28
CA LEU A 198 -0.12 10.66 16.84
C LEU A 198 -1.12 11.04 15.75
N ILE A 199 -0.66 11.68 14.66
CA ILE A 199 -1.49 12.10 13.53
C ILE A 199 -2.09 10.87 12.84
N PHE A 200 -1.27 9.87 12.48
CA PHE A 200 -1.75 8.69 11.78
C PHE A 200 -2.67 7.82 12.65
N ASN A 201 -2.38 7.66 13.94
CA ASN A 201 -3.28 6.93 14.85
C ASN A 201 -4.60 7.67 15.06
N GLY A 202 -4.57 8.99 15.24
CA GLY A 202 -5.76 9.81 15.32
C GLY A 202 -6.63 9.68 14.06
N PHE A 203 -6.01 9.80 12.89
CA PHE A 203 -6.70 9.67 11.61
C PHE A 203 -7.32 8.28 11.42
N ASN A 204 -6.56 7.21 11.68
CA ASN A 204 -7.07 5.83 11.55
C ASN A 204 -8.20 5.54 12.54
N THR A 205 -8.11 6.06 13.77
CA THR A 205 -9.18 5.93 14.77
C THR A 205 -10.47 6.60 14.29
N VAL A 206 -10.39 7.85 13.83
CA VAL A 206 -11.55 8.57 13.27
C VAL A 206 -12.12 7.83 12.07
N ALA A 207 -11.27 7.38 11.13
CA ALA A 207 -11.70 6.64 9.95
C ALA A 207 -12.45 5.35 10.32
N SER A 208 -11.97 4.61 11.33
CA SER A 208 -12.60 3.38 11.79
C SER A 208 -13.98 3.62 12.41
N PHE A 209 -14.17 4.74 13.11
CA PHE A 209 -15.45 5.10 13.71
C PHE A 209 -16.43 5.77 12.74
N THR A 210 -15.98 6.27 11.61
CA THR A 210 -16.82 7.05 10.67
C THR A 210 -18.07 6.28 10.26
N TYR A 211 -17.96 5.01 9.91
CA TYR A 211 -19.11 4.19 9.53
C TYR A 211 -20.13 4.05 10.67
N PHE A 212 -19.66 3.80 11.89
CA PHE A 212 -20.54 3.66 13.06
C PHE A 212 -21.25 4.97 13.41
N VAL A 213 -20.54 6.10 13.31
CA VAL A 213 -21.13 7.43 13.54
C VAL A 213 -22.21 7.73 12.50
N ILE A 214 -21.93 7.49 11.22
CA ILE A 214 -22.91 7.69 10.15
C ILE A 214 -24.15 6.84 10.40
N ARG A 215 -23.99 5.53 10.62
CA ARG A 215 -25.10 4.62 10.82
C ARG A 215 -25.90 4.91 12.08
N SER A 216 -25.23 5.13 13.20
CA SER A 216 -25.90 5.25 14.51
C SER A 216 -26.46 6.65 14.76
N HIS A 217 -25.74 7.69 14.34
CA HIS A 217 -26.06 9.07 14.69
C HIS A 217 -26.85 9.78 13.59
N LEU A 218 -26.46 9.64 12.32
CA LEU A 218 -27.17 10.29 11.21
C LEU A 218 -28.40 9.50 10.75
N PHE A 219 -28.33 8.17 10.76
CA PHE A 219 -29.39 7.30 10.24
C PHE A 219 -30.12 6.49 11.32
N ASN A 220 -29.91 6.77 12.61
CA ASN A 220 -30.59 6.12 13.73
C ASN A 220 -30.61 4.58 13.63
N GLY A 221 -29.53 3.98 13.18
CA GLY A 221 -29.42 2.52 13.00
C GLY A 221 -29.96 1.96 11.68
N ALA A 222 -30.61 2.78 10.85
CA ALA A 222 -31.04 2.38 9.52
C ALA A 222 -29.84 2.21 8.57
N ALA A 223 -30.04 1.49 7.46
CA ALA A 223 -29.02 1.34 6.44
C ALA A 223 -28.71 2.71 5.79
N PRO A 224 -27.46 3.18 5.83
CA PRO A 224 -27.11 4.51 5.34
C PRO A 224 -27.11 4.63 3.81
N GLY A 225 -27.40 3.57 3.06
CA GLY A 225 -27.45 3.56 1.61
C GLY A 225 -26.13 4.03 0.97
N VAL A 226 -26.24 4.95 0.02
CA VAL A 226 -25.08 5.49 -0.73
C VAL A 226 -24.35 6.63 -0.01
N TRP A 227 -24.85 7.14 1.10
CA TRP A 227 -24.31 8.34 1.75
C TRP A 227 -22.86 8.21 2.21
N PRO A 228 -22.42 7.11 2.86
CA PRO A 228 -21.00 6.95 3.23
C PRO A 228 -20.06 6.98 2.03
N THR A 229 -20.51 6.42 0.91
CA THR A 229 -19.79 6.41 -0.37
C THR A 229 -19.65 7.81 -0.94
N LEU A 230 -20.74 8.59 -0.96
CA LEU A 230 -20.71 9.97 -1.46
C LEU A 230 -19.78 10.84 -0.61
N PHE A 231 -19.86 10.77 0.71
CA PHE A 231 -18.97 11.54 1.59
C PHE A 231 -17.50 11.18 1.39
N GLY A 232 -17.19 9.88 1.27
CA GLY A 232 -15.82 9.40 1.00
C GLY A 232 -15.29 9.89 -0.36
N SER A 233 -16.07 9.72 -1.42
CA SER A 233 -15.69 10.12 -2.78
C SER A 233 -15.58 11.65 -2.92
N VAL A 234 -16.52 12.41 -2.40
CA VAL A 234 -16.48 13.89 -2.44
C VAL A 234 -15.26 14.40 -1.66
N GLY A 235 -14.98 13.86 -0.48
CA GLY A 235 -13.81 14.20 0.30
C GLY A 235 -12.50 13.93 -0.44
N ALA A 236 -12.40 12.78 -1.12
CA ALA A 236 -11.24 12.44 -1.95
C ALA A 236 -11.08 13.39 -3.15
N ILE A 237 -12.17 13.74 -3.83
CA ILE A 237 -12.16 14.70 -4.94
C ILE A 237 -11.70 16.08 -4.47
N VAL A 238 -12.26 16.60 -3.38
CA VAL A 238 -11.86 17.89 -2.80
C VAL A 238 -10.37 17.89 -2.45
N THR A 239 -9.90 16.84 -1.81
CA THR A 239 -8.47 16.70 -1.47
C THR A 239 -7.61 16.69 -2.73
N THR A 240 -7.98 15.90 -3.73
CA THR A 240 -7.19 15.72 -4.96
C THR A 240 -7.09 17.02 -5.78
N PHE A 241 -8.18 17.71 -5.97
CA PHE A 241 -8.24 18.86 -6.90
C PHE A 241 -8.04 20.20 -6.24
N ILE A 242 -8.28 20.34 -4.95
CA ILE A 242 -8.17 21.59 -4.22
C ILE A 242 -6.97 21.60 -3.28
N VAL A 243 -6.91 20.65 -2.35
CA VAL A 243 -5.90 20.67 -1.28
C VAL A 243 -4.50 20.38 -1.82
N ILE A 244 -4.33 19.33 -2.64
CA ILE A 244 -3.01 18.97 -3.17
C ILE A 244 -2.38 20.08 -3.99
N PRO A 245 -3.05 20.72 -4.95
CA PRO A 245 -2.49 21.85 -5.70
C PRO A 245 -2.14 23.07 -4.82
N ILE A 246 -2.97 23.37 -3.82
CA ILE A 246 -2.69 24.48 -2.88
C ILE A 246 -1.42 24.18 -2.09
N VAL A 247 -1.32 22.99 -1.49
CA VAL A 247 -0.14 22.57 -0.70
C VAL A 247 1.12 22.53 -1.58
N ALA A 248 1.00 22.04 -2.82
CA ALA A 248 2.12 22.01 -3.76
C ALA A 248 2.60 23.43 -4.12
N ARG A 249 1.70 24.40 -4.31
CA ARG A 249 2.05 25.81 -4.52
C ARG A 249 2.71 26.41 -3.28
N MET A 250 2.13 26.20 -2.10
CA MET A 250 2.71 26.66 -0.84
C MET A 250 4.13 26.10 -0.61
N ALA A 251 4.33 24.83 -0.88
CA ALA A 251 5.65 24.20 -0.74
C ALA A 251 6.70 24.79 -1.70
N LYS A 252 6.28 25.22 -2.90
CA LYS A 252 7.17 25.90 -3.87
C LYS A 252 7.51 27.34 -3.45
N THR A 253 6.54 28.08 -2.90
CA THR A 253 6.70 29.52 -2.57
C THR A 253 7.32 29.74 -1.19
N MET A 254 6.93 28.94 -0.19
CA MET A 254 7.35 29.12 1.22
C MET A 254 8.53 28.24 1.60
N GLY A 255 8.91 27.28 0.75
CA GLY A 255 9.91 26.27 1.05
C GLY A 255 9.39 25.17 1.99
N LYS A 256 10.06 24.03 1.97
CA LYS A 256 9.62 22.82 2.73
C LYS A 256 9.86 22.90 4.25
N LYS A 257 10.51 23.95 4.76
CA LYS A 257 10.85 24.11 6.17
C LYS A 257 9.98 25.13 6.92
N ARG A 258 9.03 25.76 6.26
CA ARG A 258 8.12 26.74 6.87
C ARG A 258 6.69 26.22 6.94
#